data_9768f2dd2985bd3f963930c1b0f83bc6
#
_entry.id   9768f2dd2985bd3f963930c1b0f83bc6
#
_cell.length_a   1.000
_cell.length_b   1.000
_cell.length_c   1.000
_cell.angle_alpha   90.00
_cell.angle_beta   90.00
_cell.angle_gamma   90.00
#
_symmetry.space_group_name_H-M   'P 1'
#
loop_
_entity.id
_entity.type
_entity.pdbx_description
1 polymer ?
#
loop_
_entity_poly.entity_id
_entity_poly.type
_entity_poly.pdbx_seq_one_letter_code
_entity_poly.pdbx_strand_id
1 'polypeptide(L)'
;MSVVTLKKCRVVSGGRPVPAPFAPTGAHGKQPRKVSTMYPLNGAVVLVTGANGGIGTQFVHSALARGASKVYATARTPRSWDDERIVPLALDITDPDSIQAAVKAADDVTVLINNAGASVATPGILTHSDAEIRNNVETNFLGPLFLARAFAPVLTAKEKSAMIDIHSAMSWYAVGGIYSATKAALWSVTNSLRLELAPEGVHVVGVHVGYVDTSMAAHSTDPKMDPVDLVTTVLDAVEAGEYEVLADQTSVQLKAGLSAPIEAVYPQLARSKS
;
A
#
# COMPACT_ATOMS: atom_id res chain seq x y z
N MET A 1 0.38 3.71 46.51
CA MET A 1 -0.65 2.94 45.82
C MET A 1 -1.84 3.86 45.59
N SER A 2 -1.93 4.49 44.45
CA SER A 2 -3.06 5.38 44.10
C SER A 2 -3.94 4.67 43.08
N VAL A 3 -5.18 4.44 43.48
CA VAL A 3 -6.22 3.82 42.64
C VAL A 3 -6.80 4.89 41.72
N VAL A 4 -6.62 4.72 40.42
CA VAL A 4 -7.27 5.56 39.40
C VAL A 4 -8.66 5.03 39.15
N THR A 5 -9.67 5.80 39.57
CA THR A 5 -11.09 5.48 39.36
C THR A 5 -11.50 5.88 37.93
N LEU A 6 -11.79 4.91 37.09
CA LEU A 6 -12.40 5.13 35.77
C LEU A 6 -13.84 5.61 35.91
N LYS A 7 -14.12 6.86 35.56
CA LYS A 7 -15.49 7.39 35.46
C LYS A 7 -16.19 6.81 34.22
N LYS A 8 -17.38 6.23 34.46
CA LYS A 8 -18.29 5.70 33.43
C LYS A 8 -18.65 6.80 32.43
N CYS A 9 -18.34 6.58 31.13
CA CYS A 9 -18.88 7.39 30.04
C CYS A 9 -20.39 7.15 29.91
N ARG A 10 -21.18 8.21 30.09
CA ARG A 10 -22.62 8.24 29.83
C ARG A 10 -22.85 8.52 28.35
N VAL A 11 -23.49 7.60 27.65
CA VAL A 11 -23.98 7.81 26.29
C VAL A 11 -25.13 8.79 26.34
N VAL A 12 -24.97 9.98 25.78
CA VAL A 12 -26.02 10.99 25.61
C VAL A 12 -26.56 10.85 24.18
N SER A 13 -27.79 10.35 24.06
CA SER A 13 -28.57 10.37 22.84
C SER A 13 -29.12 11.78 22.59
N GLY A 14 -28.55 12.53 21.66
CA GLY A 14 -29.03 13.82 21.24
C GLY A 14 -28.24 14.28 20.01
N GLY A 15 -28.87 14.16 18.84
CA GLY A 15 -28.25 14.44 17.54
C GLY A 15 -27.86 15.90 17.37
N ARG A 16 -26.58 16.20 17.52
CA ARG A 16 -25.91 17.31 16.86
C ARG A 16 -24.82 16.73 15.97
N PRO A 17 -24.60 17.22 14.75
CA PRO A 17 -23.49 16.80 13.94
C PRO A 17 -22.19 17.03 14.71
N VAL A 18 -21.39 15.97 14.88
CA VAL A 18 -20.06 16.05 15.47
C VAL A 18 -19.24 16.96 14.55
N PRO A 19 -18.68 18.08 15.03
CA PRO A 19 -17.80 18.88 14.20
C PRO A 19 -16.60 18.02 13.79
N ALA A 20 -16.17 18.13 12.55
CA ALA A 20 -14.97 17.45 12.04
C ALA A 20 -13.81 17.71 12.99
N PRO A 21 -13.15 16.69 13.56
CA PRO A 21 -12.23 16.85 14.69
C PRO A 21 -10.89 17.50 14.35
N PHE A 22 -10.63 17.87 13.11
CA PHE A 22 -9.34 18.47 12.72
C PHE A 22 -9.54 19.54 11.65
N ALA A 23 -9.69 20.79 12.07
CA ALA A 23 -9.29 21.90 11.22
C ALA A 23 -7.76 22.03 11.34
N PRO A 24 -6.98 22.04 10.25
CA PRO A 24 -5.54 22.24 10.32
C PRO A 24 -5.24 23.65 10.82
N THR A 25 -4.66 23.77 12.01
CA THR A 25 -4.09 25.02 12.50
C THR A 25 -2.77 25.26 11.79
N GLY A 26 -2.74 26.25 10.88
CA GLY A 26 -1.56 27.02 10.50
C GLY A 26 -0.46 26.26 9.77
N ALA A 27 -0.62 25.97 8.48
CA ALA A 27 0.48 25.74 7.56
C ALA A 27 0.76 27.01 6.76
N HIS A 28 2.01 27.47 6.73
CA HIS A 28 2.47 28.63 5.99
C HIS A 28 2.18 28.51 4.48
N GLY A 29 1.52 29.53 3.98
CA GLY A 29 1.03 29.82 2.67
C GLY A 29 1.86 29.47 1.44
N LYS A 30 1.85 28.20 1.02
CA LYS A 30 1.90 27.86 -0.40
C LYS A 30 0.45 27.55 -0.82
N GLN A 31 -0.07 28.27 -1.80
CA GLN A 31 -1.35 27.88 -2.39
C GLN A 31 -1.22 26.47 -2.95
N PRO A 32 -2.19 25.57 -2.66
CA PRO A 32 -2.14 24.23 -3.24
C PRO A 32 -2.10 24.36 -4.76
N ARG A 33 -1.13 23.70 -5.40
CA ARG A 33 -1.11 23.55 -6.85
C ARG A 33 -2.46 22.98 -7.25
N LYS A 34 -3.11 23.55 -8.29
CA LYS A 34 -4.28 22.91 -8.90
C LYS A 34 -3.86 21.55 -9.42
N VAL A 35 -4.13 20.51 -8.68
CA VAL A 35 -3.85 19.13 -9.07
C VAL A 35 -4.86 18.80 -10.17
N SER A 36 -4.38 18.55 -11.38
CA SER A 36 -5.18 17.91 -12.41
C SER A 36 -5.56 16.52 -11.88
N THR A 37 -6.86 16.20 -11.84
CA THR A 37 -7.40 14.96 -11.28
C THR A 37 -7.09 13.71 -12.10
N MET A 38 -6.25 13.80 -13.13
CA MET A 38 -5.84 12.68 -13.97
C MET A 38 -4.33 12.52 -13.94
N TYR A 39 -3.89 11.31 -13.67
CA TYR A 39 -2.47 10.90 -13.67
C TYR A 39 -2.23 9.89 -14.78
N PRO A 40 -2.18 10.32 -16.07
CA PRO A 40 -2.02 9.41 -17.18
C PRO A 40 -0.67 8.72 -17.09
N LEU A 41 -0.68 7.40 -17.33
CA LEU A 41 0.56 6.61 -17.44
C LEU A 41 1.30 6.87 -18.74
N ASN A 42 0.65 7.47 -19.72
CA ASN A 42 1.28 7.83 -20.99
C ASN A 42 2.45 8.80 -20.77
N GLY A 43 3.64 8.39 -21.23
CA GLY A 43 4.89 9.11 -21.04
C GLY A 43 5.52 8.95 -19.65
N ALA A 44 4.86 8.26 -18.71
CA ALA A 44 5.39 8.06 -17.37
C ALA A 44 6.68 7.22 -17.35
N VAL A 45 7.54 7.49 -16.36
CA VAL A 45 8.64 6.62 -15.95
C VAL A 45 8.22 5.92 -14.66
N VAL A 46 8.04 4.61 -14.72
CA VAL A 46 7.47 3.81 -13.63
C VAL A 46 8.57 2.99 -12.95
N LEU A 47 8.60 2.95 -11.63
CA LEU A 47 9.41 2.00 -10.88
C LEU A 47 8.48 1.01 -10.16
N VAL A 48 8.70 -0.29 -10.38
CA VAL A 48 7.93 -1.38 -9.77
C VAL A 48 8.82 -2.20 -8.87
N THR A 49 8.50 -2.27 -7.57
CA THR A 49 9.20 -3.18 -6.65
C THR A 49 8.63 -4.58 -6.71
N GLY A 50 9.49 -5.60 -6.62
CA GLY A 50 9.07 -7.00 -6.73
C GLY A 50 8.57 -7.37 -8.14
N ALA A 51 9.18 -6.82 -9.18
CA ALA A 51 8.77 -6.97 -10.58
C ALA A 51 8.87 -8.40 -11.12
N ASN A 52 9.64 -9.27 -10.47
CA ASN A 52 9.74 -10.69 -10.86
C ASN A 52 8.50 -11.53 -10.45
N GLY A 53 7.67 -11.03 -9.53
CA GLY A 53 6.47 -11.72 -9.04
C GLY A 53 5.24 -11.47 -9.91
N GLY A 54 4.16 -12.27 -9.75
CA GLY A 54 2.96 -12.23 -10.59
C GLY A 54 2.36 -10.84 -10.74
N ILE A 55 2.00 -10.16 -9.63
CA ILE A 55 1.44 -8.80 -9.66
C ILE A 55 2.46 -7.80 -10.21
N GLY A 56 3.71 -7.87 -9.76
CA GLY A 56 4.76 -6.95 -10.20
C GLY A 56 5.05 -7.08 -11.70
N THR A 57 5.12 -8.30 -12.21
CA THR A 57 5.27 -8.56 -13.65
C THR A 57 4.11 -7.94 -14.45
N GLN A 58 2.89 -8.09 -13.94
CA GLN A 58 1.71 -7.52 -14.61
C GLN A 58 1.72 -5.99 -14.59
N PHE A 59 2.16 -5.35 -13.50
CA PHE A 59 2.36 -3.89 -13.48
C PHE A 59 3.35 -3.42 -14.54
N VAL A 60 4.47 -4.13 -14.73
CA VAL A 60 5.46 -3.80 -15.78
C VAL A 60 4.82 -3.81 -17.15
N HIS A 61 4.12 -4.89 -17.52
CA HIS A 61 3.48 -4.99 -18.83
C HIS A 61 2.34 -4.00 -19.02
N SER A 62 1.47 -3.85 -18.02
CA SER A 62 0.33 -2.94 -18.10
C SER A 62 0.73 -1.47 -18.16
N ALA A 63 1.79 -1.06 -17.45
CA ALA A 63 2.31 0.30 -17.53
C ALA A 63 2.79 0.62 -18.96
N LEU A 64 3.54 -0.29 -19.59
CA LEU A 64 3.98 -0.12 -20.98
C LEU A 64 2.82 -0.11 -21.98
N ALA A 65 1.82 -0.98 -21.78
CA ALA A 65 0.62 -1.02 -22.62
C ALA A 65 -0.19 0.28 -22.55
N ARG A 66 -0.12 1.01 -21.41
CA ARG A 66 -0.74 2.32 -21.20
C ARG A 66 0.16 3.49 -21.63
N GLY A 67 1.29 3.20 -22.30
CA GLY A 67 2.15 4.23 -22.90
C GLY A 67 3.23 4.76 -21.96
N ALA A 68 3.57 4.08 -20.86
CA ALA A 68 4.76 4.42 -20.09
C ALA A 68 5.99 4.41 -20.98
N SER A 69 6.82 5.46 -20.86
CA SER A 69 8.03 5.61 -21.67
C SER A 69 9.16 4.69 -21.19
N LYS A 70 9.15 4.33 -19.91
CA LYS A 70 10.16 3.47 -19.28
C LYS A 70 9.56 2.79 -18.05
N VAL A 71 10.03 1.57 -17.76
CA VAL A 71 9.73 0.88 -16.51
C VAL A 71 11.01 0.34 -15.89
N TYR A 72 11.36 0.80 -14.71
CA TYR A 72 12.37 0.17 -13.86
C TYR A 72 11.76 -1.05 -13.18
N ALA A 73 12.09 -2.24 -13.67
CA ALA A 73 11.62 -3.51 -13.11
C ALA A 73 12.57 -3.98 -12.01
N THR A 74 12.24 -3.72 -10.75
CA THR A 74 13.18 -3.93 -9.65
C THR A 74 12.93 -5.23 -8.90
N ALA A 75 14.00 -5.89 -8.54
CA ALA A 75 14.04 -7.09 -7.71
C ALA A 75 15.42 -7.23 -7.06
N ARG A 76 15.56 -8.06 -6.01
CA ARG A 76 16.88 -8.39 -5.43
C ARG A 76 17.82 -9.01 -6.46
N THR A 77 17.29 -9.86 -7.32
CA THR A 77 17.99 -10.43 -8.49
C THR A 77 17.11 -10.19 -9.72
N PRO A 78 17.30 -9.07 -10.43
CA PRO A 78 16.50 -8.74 -11.61
C PRO A 78 16.70 -9.77 -12.72
N ARG A 79 15.61 -10.06 -13.44
CA ARG A 79 15.66 -10.87 -14.67
C ARG A 79 15.82 -9.97 -15.90
N SER A 80 16.20 -10.55 -17.04
CA SER A 80 16.12 -9.89 -18.34
C SER A 80 14.68 -9.79 -18.83
N TRP A 81 14.41 -8.82 -19.70
CA TRP A 81 13.12 -8.56 -20.33
C TRP A 81 13.32 -8.33 -21.82
N ASP A 82 12.31 -8.65 -22.64
CA ASP A 82 12.42 -8.57 -24.10
C ASP A 82 12.11 -7.16 -24.66
N ASP A 83 11.60 -6.23 -23.85
CA ASP A 83 11.28 -4.85 -24.26
C ASP A 83 12.38 -3.90 -23.72
N GLU A 84 13.02 -3.14 -24.60
CA GLU A 84 14.10 -2.20 -24.28
C GLU A 84 13.69 -1.05 -23.34
N ARG A 85 12.39 -0.77 -23.24
CA ARG A 85 11.83 0.22 -22.31
C ARG A 85 11.80 -0.31 -20.87
N ILE A 86 12.02 -1.60 -20.65
CA ILE A 86 12.12 -2.20 -19.32
C ILE A 86 13.58 -2.23 -18.91
N VAL A 87 13.90 -1.52 -17.84
CA VAL A 87 15.24 -1.45 -17.27
C VAL A 87 15.28 -2.32 -16.02
N PRO A 88 15.94 -3.49 -16.07
CA PRO A 88 16.14 -4.29 -14.86
C PRO A 88 17.04 -3.53 -13.88
N LEU A 89 16.60 -3.43 -12.61
CA LEU A 89 17.38 -2.72 -11.59
C LEU A 89 17.40 -3.54 -10.29
N ALA A 90 18.60 -3.76 -9.75
CA ALA A 90 18.75 -4.42 -8.47
C ALA A 90 18.25 -3.53 -7.33
N LEU A 91 17.34 -4.07 -6.52
CA LEU A 91 16.80 -3.38 -5.35
C LEU A 91 16.38 -4.37 -4.27
N ASP A 92 17.03 -4.28 -3.13
CA ASP A 92 16.54 -4.82 -1.87
C ASP A 92 15.96 -3.68 -1.04
N ILE A 93 14.64 -3.68 -0.85
CA ILE A 93 13.94 -2.64 -0.11
C ILE A 93 14.21 -2.66 1.40
N THR A 94 14.89 -3.69 1.89
CA THR A 94 15.30 -3.81 3.31
C THR A 94 16.74 -3.32 3.55
N ASP A 95 17.46 -2.96 2.47
CA ASP A 95 18.82 -2.45 2.52
C ASP A 95 18.86 -0.96 2.17
N PRO A 96 19.24 -0.09 3.13
CA PRO A 96 19.33 1.36 2.90
C PRO A 96 20.28 1.76 1.76
N ASP A 97 21.40 1.08 1.59
CA ASP A 97 22.38 1.39 0.54
C ASP A 97 21.81 1.01 -0.83
N SER A 98 21.11 -0.12 -0.92
CA SER A 98 20.40 -0.53 -2.13
C SER A 98 19.30 0.48 -2.52
N ILE A 99 18.56 1.00 -1.53
CA ILE A 99 17.56 2.06 -1.77
C ILE A 99 18.22 3.32 -2.34
N GLN A 100 19.33 3.78 -1.74
CA GLN A 100 20.01 4.97 -2.21
C GLN A 100 20.61 4.78 -3.62
N ALA A 101 21.14 3.60 -3.92
CA ALA A 101 21.61 3.26 -5.27
C ALA A 101 20.47 3.29 -6.30
N ALA A 102 19.29 2.77 -5.95
CA ALA A 102 18.10 2.79 -6.79
C ALA A 102 17.60 4.21 -7.06
N VAL A 103 17.55 5.09 -6.04
CA VAL A 103 17.18 6.50 -6.22
C VAL A 103 18.12 7.21 -7.18
N LYS A 104 19.43 6.95 -7.06
CA LYS A 104 20.44 7.54 -7.95
C LYS A 104 20.31 7.03 -9.39
N ALA A 105 19.97 5.76 -9.58
CA ALA A 105 19.83 5.14 -10.90
C ALA A 105 18.50 5.48 -11.59
N ALA A 106 17.47 5.84 -10.83
CA ALA A 106 16.10 6.06 -11.29
C ALA A 106 15.57 7.45 -10.86
N ASP A 107 16.37 8.49 -11.05
CA ASP A 107 16.08 9.89 -10.67
C ASP A 107 15.02 10.56 -11.57
N ASP A 108 14.64 9.91 -12.65
CA ASP A 108 13.62 10.34 -13.59
C ASP A 108 12.21 9.75 -13.29
N VAL A 109 12.06 8.91 -12.27
CA VAL A 109 10.78 8.27 -11.91
C VAL A 109 9.69 9.30 -11.65
N THR A 110 8.52 9.04 -12.23
CA THR A 110 7.28 9.80 -12.03
C THR A 110 6.21 8.97 -11.32
N VAL A 111 6.27 7.62 -11.36
CA VAL A 111 5.34 6.72 -10.68
C VAL A 111 6.14 5.65 -9.92
N LEU A 112 5.98 5.62 -8.60
CA LEU A 112 6.54 4.58 -7.73
C LEU A 112 5.46 3.58 -7.35
N ILE A 113 5.67 2.28 -7.60
CA ILE A 113 4.78 1.19 -7.22
C ILE A 113 5.46 0.31 -6.17
N ASN A 114 5.07 0.48 -4.91
CA ASN A 114 5.46 -0.34 -3.78
C ASN A 114 4.64 -1.64 -3.77
N ASN A 115 5.09 -2.62 -4.55
CA ASN A 115 4.42 -3.93 -4.70
C ASN A 115 5.17 -5.05 -3.97
N ALA A 116 6.48 -4.95 -3.75
CA ALA A 116 7.23 -5.97 -3.04
C ALA A 116 6.64 -6.27 -1.66
N GLY A 117 6.56 -7.55 -1.33
CA GLY A 117 6.02 -8.00 -0.06
C GLY A 117 6.40 -9.44 0.25
N ALA A 118 6.28 -9.82 1.51
CA ALA A 118 6.50 -11.17 2.01
C ALA A 118 5.27 -11.65 2.79
N SER A 119 4.96 -12.94 2.70
CA SER A 119 3.98 -13.61 3.56
C SER A 119 4.67 -14.56 4.53
N VAL A 120 3.94 -15.01 5.54
CA VAL A 120 4.36 -16.10 6.42
C VAL A 120 3.51 -17.34 6.15
N ALA A 121 4.12 -18.52 6.30
CA ALA A 121 3.44 -19.78 6.02
C ALA A 121 2.35 -20.12 7.04
N THR A 122 2.47 -19.63 8.27
CA THR A 122 1.54 -19.92 9.38
C THR A 122 0.82 -18.65 9.83
N PRO A 123 -0.50 -18.71 10.07
CA PRO A 123 -1.27 -17.52 10.46
C PRO A 123 -1.13 -17.12 11.93
N GLY A 124 -0.57 -17.99 12.79
CA GLY A 124 -0.54 -17.78 14.24
C GLY A 124 0.58 -16.88 14.71
N ILE A 125 0.28 -15.65 15.13
CA ILE A 125 1.30 -14.69 15.59
C ILE A 125 2.16 -15.22 16.76
N LEU A 126 1.58 -16.04 17.62
CA LEU A 126 2.28 -16.63 18.77
C LEU A 126 3.23 -17.79 18.40
N THR A 127 3.16 -18.27 17.16
CA THR A 127 3.99 -19.39 16.66
C THR A 127 5.07 -18.93 15.69
N HIS A 128 5.08 -17.64 15.30
CA HIS A 128 6.13 -17.09 14.46
C HIS A 128 7.45 -16.99 15.23
N SER A 129 8.54 -17.31 14.57
CA SER A 129 9.87 -16.98 15.06
C SER A 129 10.13 -15.46 15.01
N ASP A 130 11.03 -14.97 15.86
CA ASP A 130 11.46 -13.57 15.83
C ASP A 130 12.00 -13.18 14.45
N ALA A 131 12.65 -14.09 13.73
CA ALA A 131 13.17 -13.84 12.39
C ALA A 131 12.04 -13.62 11.37
N GLU A 132 10.97 -14.42 11.42
CA GLU A 132 9.79 -14.24 10.54
C GLU A 132 9.09 -12.92 10.83
N ILE A 133 8.92 -12.58 12.12
CA ILE A 133 8.33 -11.30 12.54
C ILE A 133 9.16 -10.13 11.98
N ARG A 134 10.48 -10.12 12.22
CA ARG A 134 11.38 -9.07 11.73
C ARG A 134 11.36 -8.96 10.21
N ASN A 135 11.49 -10.08 9.50
CA ASN A 135 11.46 -10.09 8.03
C ASN A 135 10.15 -9.52 7.46
N ASN A 136 9.01 -9.82 8.10
CA ASN A 136 7.73 -9.23 7.67
C ASN A 136 7.66 -7.72 7.93
N VAL A 137 8.13 -7.26 9.08
CA VAL A 137 8.18 -5.83 9.43
C VAL A 137 9.10 -5.09 8.46
N GLU A 138 10.31 -5.60 8.23
CA GLU A 138 11.26 -4.99 7.29
C GLU A 138 10.71 -4.94 5.87
N THR A 139 10.17 -6.05 5.35
CA THR A 139 9.74 -6.13 3.95
C THR A 139 8.41 -5.42 3.70
N ASN A 140 7.40 -5.60 4.57
CA ASN A 140 6.04 -5.13 4.28
C ASN A 140 5.73 -3.74 4.81
N PHE A 141 6.53 -3.23 5.74
CA PHE A 141 6.29 -1.94 6.40
C PHE A 141 7.47 -0.99 6.25
N LEU A 142 8.65 -1.32 6.78
CA LEU A 142 9.79 -0.40 6.79
C LEU A 142 10.36 -0.20 5.39
N GLY A 143 10.46 -1.26 4.58
CA GLY A 143 10.96 -1.18 3.21
C GLY A 143 10.17 -0.20 2.34
N PRO A 144 8.83 -0.36 2.18
CA PRO A 144 8.01 0.60 1.45
C PRO A 144 8.08 2.02 2.03
N LEU A 145 8.10 2.17 3.36
CA LEU A 145 8.22 3.47 4.02
C LEU A 145 9.56 4.15 3.68
N PHE A 146 10.68 3.43 3.78
CA PHE A 146 12.00 4.00 3.50
C PHE A 146 12.18 4.31 2.02
N LEU A 147 11.62 3.46 1.14
CA LEU A 147 11.63 3.72 -0.29
C LEU A 147 10.78 4.96 -0.63
N ALA A 148 9.59 5.09 -0.05
CA ALA A 148 8.74 6.27 -0.20
C ALA A 148 9.46 7.56 0.22
N ARG A 149 10.13 7.54 1.38
CA ARG A 149 10.93 8.67 1.87
C ARG A 149 12.09 9.01 0.95
N ALA A 150 12.77 8.00 0.42
CA ALA A 150 13.93 8.20 -0.46
C ALA A 150 13.53 8.76 -1.83
N PHE A 151 12.40 8.30 -2.39
CA PHE A 151 11.88 8.80 -3.66
C PHE A 151 11.01 10.06 -3.56
N ALA A 152 10.57 10.47 -2.36
CA ALA A 152 9.75 11.67 -2.19
C ALA A 152 10.37 12.92 -2.85
N PRO A 153 11.69 13.23 -2.70
CA PRO A 153 12.30 14.37 -3.40
C PRO A 153 12.27 14.23 -4.94
N VAL A 154 12.42 13.01 -5.47
CA VAL A 154 12.32 12.74 -6.90
C VAL A 154 10.92 13.02 -7.42
N LEU A 155 9.91 12.48 -6.71
CA LEU A 155 8.50 12.63 -7.09
C LEU A 155 8.00 14.07 -6.96
N THR A 156 8.37 14.78 -5.90
CA THR A 156 7.95 16.18 -5.69
C THR A 156 8.60 17.15 -6.66
N ALA A 157 9.74 16.78 -7.28
CA ALA A 157 10.37 17.57 -8.33
C ALA A 157 9.65 17.48 -9.68
N LYS A 158 8.71 16.53 -9.85
CA LYS A 158 7.96 16.34 -11.11
C LYS A 158 6.70 17.20 -11.14
N GLU A 159 6.23 17.54 -12.32
CA GLU A 159 4.96 18.26 -12.49
C GLU A 159 3.76 17.41 -12.06
N LYS A 160 3.81 16.12 -12.42
CA LYS A 160 2.84 15.10 -12.05
C LYS A 160 3.58 13.83 -11.64
N SER A 161 3.22 13.30 -10.49
CA SER A 161 3.79 12.06 -9.99
C SER A 161 2.81 11.30 -9.13
N ALA A 162 3.01 10.00 -9.01
CA ALA A 162 2.17 9.15 -8.18
C ALA A 162 3.01 8.15 -7.38
N MET A 163 2.44 7.74 -6.24
CA MET A 163 2.94 6.63 -5.42
C MET A 163 1.78 5.67 -5.19
N ILE A 164 2.01 4.39 -5.42
CA ILE A 164 1.00 3.34 -5.30
C ILE A 164 1.52 2.31 -4.31
N ASP A 165 0.83 2.15 -3.19
CA ASP A 165 1.18 1.18 -2.15
C ASP A 165 0.22 -0.01 -2.20
N ILE A 166 0.76 -1.22 -2.44
CA ILE A 166 -0.04 -2.45 -2.44
C ILE A 166 -0.20 -2.97 -1.02
N HIS A 167 -1.38 -2.74 -0.47
CA HIS A 167 -1.81 -3.23 0.84
C HIS A 167 -2.37 -4.65 0.76
N SER A 168 -3.43 -4.91 1.51
CA SER A 168 -4.23 -6.13 1.50
C SER A 168 -5.57 -5.87 2.16
N ALA A 169 -6.57 -6.67 1.88
CA ALA A 169 -7.77 -6.78 2.69
C ALA A 169 -7.44 -7.11 4.16
N MET A 170 -6.32 -7.80 4.39
CA MET A 170 -5.78 -8.09 5.73
C MET A 170 -5.30 -6.85 6.49
N SER A 171 -5.20 -5.67 5.88
CA SER A 171 -4.97 -4.40 6.60
C SER A 171 -6.06 -4.12 7.64
N TRP A 172 -7.23 -4.72 7.48
CA TRP A 172 -8.41 -4.53 8.33
C TRP A 172 -8.90 -5.80 9.01
N TYR A 173 -8.25 -6.94 8.74
CA TYR A 173 -8.65 -8.24 9.26
C TYR A 173 -7.43 -9.01 9.77
N ALA A 174 -7.39 -9.28 11.09
CA ALA A 174 -6.18 -9.72 11.78
C ALA A 174 -5.86 -11.23 11.65
N VAL A 175 -6.52 -11.96 10.76
CA VAL A 175 -6.35 -13.43 10.64
C VAL A 175 -5.01 -13.85 10.02
N GLY A 176 -4.28 -12.93 9.40
CA GLY A 176 -2.95 -13.19 8.84
C GLY A 176 -1.79 -12.93 9.82
N GLY A 177 -2.05 -12.80 11.12
CA GLY A 177 -1.00 -12.62 12.14
C GLY A 177 -0.13 -11.39 11.88
N ILE A 178 1.21 -11.58 11.87
CA ILE A 178 2.16 -10.47 11.63
C ILE A 178 1.98 -9.83 10.26
N TYR A 179 1.61 -10.59 9.24
CA TYR A 179 1.31 -10.03 7.91
C TYR A 179 0.20 -8.98 7.98
N SER A 180 -0.93 -9.29 8.65
CA SER A 180 -2.03 -8.34 8.85
C SER A 180 -1.55 -7.08 9.58
N ALA A 181 -0.76 -7.23 10.64
CA ALA A 181 -0.24 -6.10 11.40
C ALA A 181 0.64 -5.18 10.54
N THR A 182 1.53 -5.75 9.71
CA THR A 182 2.38 -4.96 8.81
C THR A 182 1.59 -4.25 7.72
N LYS A 183 0.55 -4.88 7.17
CA LYS A 183 -0.32 -4.26 6.15
C LYS A 183 -1.22 -3.19 6.75
N ALA A 184 -1.66 -3.33 8.00
CA ALA A 184 -2.35 -2.28 8.75
C ALA A 184 -1.43 -1.07 9.01
N ALA A 185 -0.18 -1.31 9.40
CA ALA A 185 0.82 -0.26 9.61
C ALA A 185 1.11 0.48 8.29
N LEU A 186 1.29 -0.24 7.18
CA LEU A 186 1.51 0.37 5.86
C LEU A 186 0.30 1.22 5.43
N TRP A 187 -0.94 0.75 5.64
CA TRP A 187 -2.14 1.54 5.36
C TRP A 187 -2.15 2.87 6.13
N SER A 188 -1.80 2.85 7.41
CA SER A 188 -1.70 4.07 8.22
C SER A 188 -0.62 5.02 7.69
N VAL A 189 0.55 4.50 7.32
CA VAL A 189 1.66 5.29 6.74
C VAL A 189 1.27 5.87 5.39
N THR A 190 0.62 5.11 4.51
CA THR A 190 0.13 5.61 3.22
C THR A 190 -0.81 6.80 3.39
N ASN A 191 -1.68 6.78 4.41
CA ASN A 191 -2.53 7.93 4.72
C ASN A 191 -1.71 9.15 5.18
N SER A 192 -0.66 8.96 5.98
CA SER A 192 0.25 10.03 6.39
C SER A 192 1.01 10.61 5.19
N LEU A 193 1.59 9.75 4.35
CA LEU A 193 2.28 10.15 3.11
C LEU A 193 1.35 10.91 2.16
N ARG A 194 0.08 10.51 2.07
CA ARG A 194 -0.93 11.22 1.27
C ARG A 194 -1.12 12.65 1.76
N LEU A 195 -1.21 12.86 3.07
CA LEU A 195 -1.37 14.20 3.66
C LEU A 195 -0.11 15.06 3.47
N GLU A 196 1.08 14.48 3.54
CA GLU A 196 2.35 15.19 3.41
C GLU A 196 2.68 15.53 1.94
N LEU A 197 2.38 14.61 1.01
CA LEU A 197 2.82 14.71 -0.39
C LEU A 197 1.78 15.33 -1.33
N ALA A 198 0.48 15.28 -1.00
CA ALA A 198 -0.55 15.89 -1.85
C ALA A 198 -0.36 17.41 -2.05
N PRO A 199 0.05 18.23 -1.06
CA PRO A 199 0.36 19.63 -1.27
C PRO A 199 1.51 19.88 -2.26
N GLU A 200 2.42 18.91 -2.40
CA GLU A 200 3.56 18.95 -3.32
C GLU A 200 3.24 18.36 -4.70
N GLY A 201 1.99 17.93 -4.93
CA GLY A 201 1.50 17.45 -6.24
C GLY A 201 1.70 15.95 -6.48
N VAL A 202 2.09 15.17 -5.47
CA VAL A 202 2.21 13.71 -5.58
C VAL A 202 0.87 13.05 -5.23
N HIS A 203 0.36 12.21 -6.14
CA HIS A 203 -0.85 11.43 -5.91
C HIS A 203 -0.53 10.10 -5.22
N VAL A 204 -0.94 9.93 -3.97
CA VAL A 204 -0.65 8.73 -3.18
C VAL A 204 -1.89 7.84 -3.11
N VAL A 205 -1.78 6.62 -3.64
CA VAL A 205 -2.87 5.65 -3.77
C VAL A 205 -2.60 4.41 -2.93
N GLY A 206 -3.57 4.00 -2.12
CA GLY A 206 -3.54 2.75 -1.38
C GLY A 206 -4.43 1.69 -2.04
N VAL A 207 -3.93 0.48 -2.25
CA VAL A 207 -4.64 -0.60 -2.93
C VAL A 207 -4.92 -1.74 -1.96
N HIS A 208 -6.18 -2.13 -1.81
CA HIS A 208 -6.59 -3.26 -0.99
C HIS A 208 -7.19 -4.37 -1.85
N VAL A 209 -6.71 -5.58 -1.65
CA VAL A 209 -7.13 -6.78 -2.38
C VAL A 209 -7.05 -8.00 -1.46
N GLY A 210 -7.90 -8.97 -1.66
CA GLY A 210 -7.85 -10.28 -1.02
C GLY A 210 -6.79 -11.18 -1.67
N TYR A 211 -7.16 -12.41 -2.04
CA TYR A 211 -6.25 -13.31 -2.72
C TYR A 211 -6.14 -12.99 -4.22
N VAL A 212 -4.89 -12.93 -4.69
CA VAL A 212 -4.55 -12.80 -6.12
C VAL A 212 -3.85 -14.07 -6.57
N ASP A 213 -4.14 -14.55 -7.78
CA ASP A 213 -3.56 -15.79 -8.30
C ASP A 213 -2.07 -15.64 -8.59
N THR A 214 -1.28 -15.90 -7.59
CA THR A 214 0.18 -15.78 -7.56
C THR A 214 0.77 -16.90 -6.69
N SER A 215 2.08 -17.10 -6.79
CA SER A 215 2.80 -18.05 -5.92
C SER A 215 2.61 -17.75 -4.44
N MET A 216 2.46 -16.48 -4.05
CA MET A 216 2.22 -16.10 -2.65
C MET A 216 0.88 -16.65 -2.12
N ALA A 217 -0.14 -16.74 -2.95
CA ALA A 217 -1.46 -17.23 -2.59
C ALA A 217 -1.69 -18.71 -2.97
N ALA A 218 -0.64 -19.45 -3.35
CA ALA A 218 -0.77 -20.85 -3.79
C ALA A 218 -1.33 -21.78 -2.69
N HIS A 219 -1.16 -21.41 -1.42
CA HIS A 219 -1.66 -22.17 -0.27
C HIS A 219 -3.17 -22.04 -0.05
N SER A 220 -3.83 -21.01 -0.61
CA SER A 220 -5.27 -20.77 -0.43
C SER A 220 -6.10 -21.46 -1.51
N THR A 221 -7.22 -22.04 -1.09
CA THR A 221 -8.26 -22.58 -1.97
C THR A 221 -9.42 -21.59 -2.20
N ASP A 222 -9.40 -20.43 -1.54
CA ASP A 222 -10.40 -19.39 -1.72
C ASP A 222 -10.33 -18.81 -3.15
N PRO A 223 -11.42 -18.20 -3.63
CA PRO A 223 -11.43 -17.50 -4.91
C PRO A 223 -10.31 -16.46 -4.98
N LYS A 224 -9.59 -16.43 -6.09
CA LYS A 224 -8.47 -15.52 -6.34
C LYS A 224 -8.79 -14.61 -7.50
N MET A 225 -8.42 -13.35 -7.37
CA MET A 225 -8.48 -12.38 -8.45
C MET A 225 -7.35 -12.63 -9.46
N ASP A 226 -7.60 -12.48 -10.74
CA ASP A 226 -6.55 -12.50 -11.76
C ASP A 226 -5.62 -11.29 -11.60
N PRO A 227 -4.29 -11.45 -11.66
CA PRO A 227 -3.35 -10.33 -11.61
C PRO A 227 -3.59 -9.27 -12.68
N VAL A 228 -4.08 -9.64 -13.87
CA VAL A 228 -4.41 -8.70 -14.96
C VAL A 228 -5.58 -7.82 -14.54
N ASP A 229 -6.64 -8.41 -13.98
CA ASP A 229 -7.83 -7.68 -13.54
C ASP A 229 -7.50 -6.73 -12.38
N LEU A 230 -6.69 -7.20 -11.42
CA LEU A 230 -6.21 -6.35 -10.33
C LEU A 230 -5.48 -5.14 -10.86
N VAL A 231 -4.44 -5.35 -11.69
CA VAL A 231 -3.60 -4.26 -12.18
C VAL A 231 -4.40 -3.30 -13.07
N THR A 232 -5.31 -3.82 -13.89
CA THR A 232 -6.22 -2.98 -14.68
C THR A 232 -7.05 -2.06 -13.78
N THR A 233 -7.71 -2.63 -12.76
CA THR A 233 -8.51 -1.88 -11.79
C THR A 233 -7.67 -0.79 -11.08
N VAL A 234 -6.46 -1.14 -10.66
CA VAL A 234 -5.56 -0.19 -9.97
C VAL A 234 -5.18 0.97 -10.88
N LEU A 235 -4.72 0.67 -12.10
CA LEU A 235 -4.24 1.70 -13.00
C LEU A 235 -5.38 2.60 -13.52
N ASP A 236 -6.59 2.06 -13.72
CA ASP A 236 -7.79 2.85 -14.03
C ASP A 236 -8.12 3.83 -12.91
N ALA A 237 -8.09 3.38 -11.66
CA ALA A 237 -8.34 4.21 -10.49
C ALA A 237 -7.26 5.32 -10.32
N VAL A 238 -5.99 4.99 -10.55
CA VAL A 238 -4.89 5.97 -10.52
C VAL A 238 -5.09 7.04 -11.58
N GLU A 239 -5.43 6.65 -12.81
CA GLU A 239 -5.70 7.58 -13.91
C GLU A 239 -6.94 8.43 -13.65
N ALA A 240 -7.95 7.88 -12.95
CA ALA A 240 -9.13 8.61 -12.48
C ALA A 240 -8.86 9.54 -11.29
N GLY A 241 -7.69 9.46 -10.67
CA GLY A 241 -7.33 10.27 -9.49
C GLY A 241 -7.93 9.78 -8.17
N GLU A 242 -8.26 8.50 -8.07
CA GLU A 242 -8.77 7.89 -6.84
C GLU A 242 -7.64 7.67 -5.82
N TYR A 243 -7.92 7.94 -4.55
CA TYR A 243 -6.93 7.80 -3.48
C TYR A 243 -6.84 6.40 -2.89
N GLU A 244 -7.88 5.59 -3.07
CA GLU A 244 -7.97 4.27 -2.47
C GLU A 244 -8.73 3.31 -3.39
N VAL A 245 -8.14 2.16 -3.63
CA VAL A 245 -8.69 1.11 -4.49
C VAL A 245 -9.10 -0.09 -3.65
N LEU A 246 -10.37 -0.41 -3.65
CA LEU A 246 -10.92 -1.65 -3.08
C LEU A 246 -11.13 -2.60 -4.26
N ALA A 247 -10.10 -3.39 -4.57
CA ALA A 247 -10.04 -4.11 -5.85
C ALA A 247 -11.02 -5.28 -5.95
N ASP A 248 -11.49 -5.80 -4.81
CA ASP A 248 -12.41 -6.93 -4.76
C ASP A 248 -13.50 -6.78 -3.68
N GLN A 249 -14.49 -7.67 -3.75
CA GLN A 249 -15.63 -7.67 -2.81
C GLN A 249 -15.19 -7.91 -1.36
N THR A 250 -14.12 -8.68 -1.14
CA THR A 250 -13.55 -8.93 0.19
C THR A 250 -13.06 -7.63 0.82
N SER A 251 -12.30 -6.83 0.09
CA SER A 251 -11.81 -5.53 0.55
C SER A 251 -12.96 -4.56 0.83
N VAL A 252 -13.98 -4.52 -0.02
CA VAL A 252 -15.19 -3.70 0.19
C VAL A 252 -15.90 -4.07 1.47
N GLN A 253 -16.13 -5.36 1.72
CA GLN A 253 -16.83 -5.85 2.91
C GLN A 253 -16.03 -5.59 4.19
N LEU A 254 -14.73 -5.90 4.20
CA LEU A 254 -13.88 -5.69 5.38
C LEU A 254 -13.75 -4.21 5.74
N LYS A 255 -13.62 -3.34 4.74
CA LYS A 255 -13.61 -1.90 5.00
C LYS A 255 -14.93 -1.40 5.57
N ALA A 256 -16.05 -1.83 5.02
CA ALA A 256 -17.38 -1.47 5.52
C ALA A 256 -17.62 -1.97 6.96
N GLY A 257 -16.99 -3.08 7.34
CA GLY A 257 -17.09 -3.68 8.67
C GLY A 257 -16.21 -3.04 9.75
N LEU A 258 -15.34 -2.08 9.44
CA LEU A 258 -14.36 -1.51 10.40
C LEU A 258 -14.99 -0.89 11.66
N SER A 259 -16.20 -0.37 11.57
CA SER A 259 -16.93 0.22 12.70
C SER A 259 -17.86 -0.76 13.43
N ALA A 260 -17.91 -2.00 12.97
CA ALA A 260 -18.75 -3.03 13.60
C ALA A 260 -18.20 -3.46 14.98
N PRO A 261 -19.05 -3.99 15.89
CA PRO A 261 -18.58 -4.62 17.11
C PRO A 261 -17.56 -5.74 16.82
N ILE A 262 -16.58 -5.90 17.71
CA ILE A 262 -15.47 -6.85 17.50
C ILE A 262 -15.96 -8.30 17.29
N GLU A 263 -17.04 -8.70 17.94
CA GLU A 263 -17.65 -10.02 17.80
C GLU A 263 -18.34 -10.22 16.43
N ALA A 264 -18.72 -9.14 15.75
CA ALA A 264 -19.25 -9.19 14.40
C ALA A 264 -18.12 -9.30 13.36
N VAL A 265 -16.98 -8.65 13.63
CA VAL A 265 -15.77 -8.78 12.78
C VAL A 265 -15.12 -10.15 12.96
N TYR A 266 -15.11 -10.69 14.19
CA TYR A 266 -14.49 -11.97 14.53
C TYR A 266 -15.52 -12.89 15.22
N PRO A 267 -16.41 -13.55 14.46
CA PRO A 267 -17.50 -14.37 15.03
C PRO A 267 -17.02 -15.52 15.92
N GLN A 268 -15.78 -15.98 15.76
CA GLN A 268 -15.16 -16.99 16.63
C GLN A 268 -15.07 -16.54 18.11
N LEU A 269 -15.08 -15.24 18.39
CA LEU A 269 -15.09 -14.70 19.75
C LEU A 269 -16.46 -14.82 20.43
N ALA A 270 -17.54 -14.91 19.66
CA ALA A 270 -18.89 -15.05 20.19
C ALA A 270 -19.18 -16.46 20.76
N ARG A 271 -18.41 -17.48 20.37
CA ARG A 271 -18.61 -18.89 20.78
C ARG A 271 -18.04 -19.24 22.16
N SER A 272 -17.29 -18.34 22.78
CA SER A 272 -16.64 -18.58 24.07
C SER A 272 -17.52 -18.29 25.30
N LYS A 273 -18.83 -18.02 25.10
CA LYS A 273 -19.77 -17.71 26.18
C LYS A 273 -20.74 -18.87 26.53
N SER A 274 -20.42 -20.11 26.13
CA SER A 274 -21.20 -21.30 26.54
C SER A 274 -20.50 -22.10 27.64
#